data_f09d755bd09c930be8bec02d049b9935
#
_entry.id   f09d755bd09c930be8bec02d049b9935
#
_cell.length_a   1.000
_cell.length_b   1.000
_cell.length_c   1.000
_cell.angle_alpha   90.00
_cell.angle_beta   90.00
_cell.angle_gamma   90.00
#
_symmetry.space_group_name_H-M   'P 1'
#
loop_
_entity.id
_entity.type
_entity.pdbx_description
1 polymer ?
#
loop_
_entity_poly.entity_id
_entity_poly.type
_entity_poly.pdbx_seq_one_letter_code
_entity_poly.pdbx_strand_id
1 'polypeptide(L)'
;MSLPAGDTAVTYPDGDLASIGTVLHVQSLDDGRTAVLLDRTAFHAVDPVWPDQPADEGALVVDGRSVPVVGAVVGATDGTTLHVGDAPVRTGTPGWAFVVCHLVEDAAGIEPGVTAQVEVDPELRRALSTGHTACHLASLALDDALAALWTKEVPLDGRGKPAFDQLAIASSRILPDGSVDEYRIGKSLRKKGFAAAELPAALAGVTEAANALLAQWVAAADDVAISIERDGDGLGERRRWRASLPDGTVEIPCGGTHLRSLHGLSAIHVDLDYDAEASSLTMRTTVRS
;
A
#
# COMPACT_ATOMS: atom_id res chain seq x y z
N MET A 1 -30.21 0.15 -13.68
CA MET A 1 -28.93 0.50 -14.33
C MET A 1 -27.99 -0.67 -14.12
N SER A 2 -27.20 -1.02 -15.13
CA SER A 2 -26.26 -2.16 -15.02
C SER A 2 -25.03 -1.75 -14.22
N LEU A 3 -24.52 -2.68 -13.42
CA LEU A 3 -23.21 -2.55 -12.76
C LEU A 3 -22.07 -2.63 -13.79
N PRO A 4 -20.86 -2.12 -13.48
CA PRO A 4 -19.72 -2.19 -14.37
C PRO A 4 -19.39 -3.63 -14.78
N ALA A 5 -19.04 -3.83 -16.06
CA ALA A 5 -18.63 -5.12 -16.58
C ALA A 5 -17.08 -5.28 -16.63
N GLY A 6 -16.35 -4.23 -16.31
CA GLY A 6 -14.89 -4.21 -16.28
C GLY A 6 -14.37 -3.44 -15.08
N ASP A 7 -13.08 -3.63 -14.80
CA ASP A 7 -12.40 -2.99 -13.69
C ASP A 7 -12.34 -1.47 -13.86
N THR A 8 -12.33 -0.74 -12.75
CA THR A 8 -11.96 0.68 -12.76
C THR A 8 -10.52 0.83 -13.24
N ALA A 9 -10.29 1.65 -14.28
CA ALA A 9 -8.95 2.04 -14.67
C ALA A 9 -8.35 2.98 -13.62
N VAL A 10 -7.17 2.66 -13.11
CA VAL A 10 -6.52 3.46 -12.05
C VAL A 10 -5.26 4.14 -12.57
N THR A 11 -5.09 5.43 -12.26
CA THR A 11 -3.94 6.24 -12.71
C THR A 11 -3.02 6.67 -11.57
N TYR A 12 -3.41 6.44 -10.31
CA TYR A 12 -2.54 6.72 -9.16
C TYR A 12 -1.20 5.96 -9.19
N PRO A 13 -1.06 4.75 -9.81
CA PRO A 13 0.25 4.11 -9.94
C PRO A 13 1.24 4.90 -10.80
N ASP A 14 0.75 5.79 -11.67
CA ASP A 14 1.59 6.71 -12.45
C ASP A 14 1.95 7.99 -11.68
N GLY A 15 1.37 8.18 -10.50
CA GLY A 15 1.55 9.36 -9.66
C GLY A 15 0.51 10.45 -9.92
N ASP A 16 -0.54 10.16 -10.69
CA ASP A 16 -1.58 11.15 -10.98
C ASP A 16 -2.34 11.57 -9.73
N LEU A 17 -2.57 12.87 -9.62
CA LEU A 17 -3.36 13.50 -8.54
C LEU A 17 -4.74 13.95 -9.03
N ALA A 18 -4.99 13.85 -10.33
CA ALA A 18 -6.27 14.15 -10.93
C ALA A 18 -6.55 13.21 -12.10
N SER A 19 -7.83 13.00 -12.37
CA SER A 19 -8.28 12.25 -13.56
C SER A 19 -9.67 12.74 -13.96
N ILE A 20 -10.10 12.33 -15.15
CA ILE A 20 -11.46 12.51 -15.62
C ILE A 20 -12.04 11.13 -15.88
N GLY A 21 -13.22 10.87 -15.31
CA GLY A 21 -13.94 9.62 -15.48
C GLY A 21 -15.42 9.83 -15.73
N THR A 22 -16.06 8.82 -16.27
CA THR A 22 -17.51 8.77 -16.44
C THR A 22 -18.11 8.02 -15.26
N VAL A 23 -19.16 8.54 -14.65
CA VAL A 23 -19.92 7.84 -13.62
C VAL A 23 -20.62 6.64 -14.24
N LEU A 24 -20.27 5.44 -13.81
CA LEU A 24 -20.87 4.19 -14.27
C LEU A 24 -22.06 3.77 -13.42
N HIS A 25 -21.97 3.99 -12.11
CA HIS A 25 -22.99 3.56 -11.16
C HIS A 25 -22.98 4.43 -9.89
N VAL A 26 -24.16 4.58 -9.29
CA VAL A 26 -24.38 5.30 -8.03
C VAL A 26 -25.28 4.44 -7.16
N GLN A 27 -24.87 4.14 -5.93
CA GLN A 27 -25.59 3.27 -5.00
C GLN A 27 -25.59 3.86 -3.59
N SER A 28 -26.78 4.12 -3.03
CA SER A 28 -26.92 4.45 -1.61
C SER A 28 -26.58 3.23 -0.74
N LEU A 29 -25.93 3.50 0.39
CA LEU A 29 -25.50 2.49 1.37
C LEU A 29 -26.34 2.63 2.66
N ASP A 30 -26.38 1.54 3.45
CA ASP A 30 -27.17 1.48 4.68
C ASP A 30 -26.67 2.46 5.77
N ASP A 31 -25.43 2.93 5.68
CA ASP A 31 -24.83 3.89 6.61
C ASP A 31 -25.09 5.36 6.23
N GLY A 32 -25.89 5.58 5.20
CA GLY A 32 -26.28 6.92 4.73
C GLY A 32 -25.32 7.54 3.71
N ARG A 33 -24.18 6.92 3.42
CA ARG A 33 -23.28 7.33 2.35
C ARG A 33 -23.76 6.82 0.99
N THR A 34 -23.15 7.34 -0.04
CA THR A 34 -23.40 6.89 -1.42
C THR A 34 -22.06 6.48 -2.05
N ALA A 35 -22.04 5.30 -2.65
CA ALA A 35 -20.91 4.82 -3.46
C ALA A 35 -21.07 5.32 -4.90
N VAL A 36 -20.07 6.01 -5.42
CA VAL A 36 -19.95 6.49 -6.80
C VAL A 36 -18.85 5.72 -7.49
N LEU A 37 -19.16 5.03 -8.58
CA LEU A 37 -18.23 4.25 -9.37
C LEU A 37 -17.92 4.98 -10.68
N LEU A 38 -16.65 5.15 -10.97
CA LEU A 38 -16.15 5.73 -12.21
C LEU A 38 -15.47 4.65 -13.07
N ASP A 39 -15.44 4.87 -14.40
CA ASP A 39 -14.65 4.05 -15.31
C ASP A 39 -13.14 4.24 -15.10
N ARG A 40 -12.73 5.43 -14.63
CA ARG A 40 -11.33 5.81 -14.39
C ARG A 40 -11.20 6.70 -13.16
N THR A 41 -10.11 6.51 -12.39
CA THR A 41 -9.83 7.35 -11.22
C THR A 41 -8.34 7.46 -10.90
N ALA A 42 -7.94 8.63 -10.34
CA ALA A 42 -6.65 8.84 -9.71
C ALA A 42 -6.66 8.52 -8.20
N PHE A 43 -7.81 8.19 -7.60
CA PHE A 43 -7.92 7.85 -6.19
C PHE A 43 -7.33 6.46 -5.89
N HIS A 44 -6.46 6.39 -4.89
CA HIS A 44 -6.15 5.15 -4.21
C HIS A 44 -7.25 4.81 -3.22
N ALA A 45 -7.73 3.57 -3.26
CA ALA A 45 -8.76 3.04 -2.38
C ALA A 45 -8.18 2.00 -1.42
N VAL A 46 -8.72 1.93 -0.21
CA VAL A 46 -8.34 0.89 0.75
C VAL A 46 -8.67 -0.50 0.19
N ASP A 47 -7.69 -1.40 0.20
CA ASP A 47 -7.89 -2.82 -0.11
C ASP A 47 -8.42 -3.53 1.16
N PRO A 48 -9.66 -4.09 1.15
CA PRO A 48 -10.21 -4.76 2.31
C PRO A 48 -9.47 -6.06 2.69
N VAL A 49 -8.72 -6.65 1.76
CA VAL A 49 -7.95 -7.88 2.02
C VAL A 49 -6.64 -7.58 2.74
N TRP A 50 -6.00 -6.45 2.40
CA TRP A 50 -4.78 -5.98 3.03
C TRP A 50 -4.83 -4.45 3.21
N PRO A 51 -5.51 -3.97 4.28
CA PRO A 51 -5.78 -2.54 4.48
C PRO A 51 -4.58 -1.80 5.11
N ASP A 52 -3.40 -1.91 4.49
CA ASP A 52 -2.17 -1.29 4.98
C ASP A 52 -2.14 0.22 4.75
N GLN A 53 -2.52 0.66 3.54
CA GLN A 53 -2.54 2.08 3.18
C GLN A 53 -3.98 2.63 3.24
N PRO A 54 -4.22 3.77 3.93
CA PRO A 54 -5.51 4.46 3.89
C PRO A 54 -5.83 4.96 2.48
N ALA A 55 -7.12 5.22 2.23
CA ALA A 55 -7.55 5.88 1.01
C ALA A 55 -6.99 7.30 0.92
N ASP A 56 -6.95 7.83 -0.30
CA ASP A 56 -6.75 9.25 -0.50
C ASP A 56 -7.92 10.07 0.05
N GLU A 57 -7.63 11.34 0.32
CA GLU A 57 -8.62 12.39 0.52
C GLU A 57 -8.71 13.26 -0.74
N GLY A 58 -9.87 13.91 -0.94
CA GLY A 58 -10.08 14.78 -2.09
C GLY A 58 -11.56 14.93 -2.46
N ALA A 59 -11.84 15.14 -3.74
CA ALA A 59 -13.20 15.42 -4.20
C ALA A 59 -13.50 14.88 -5.60
N LEU A 60 -14.79 14.70 -5.88
CA LEU A 60 -15.35 14.60 -7.23
C LEU A 60 -15.92 15.96 -7.63
N VAL A 61 -15.51 16.48 -8.78
CA VAL A 61 -16.06 17.71 -9.33
C VAL A 61 -17.00 17.37 -10.50
N VAL A 62 -18.29 17.66 -10.34
CA VAL A 62 -19.35 17.40 -11.33
C VAL A 62 -20.07 18.71 -11.62
N ASP A 63 -20.13 19.11 -12.87
CA ASP A 63 -20.75 20.38 -13.32
C ASP A 63 -20.28 21.61 -12.51
N GLY A 64 -18.99 21.62 -12.14
CA GLY A 64 -18.37 22.70 -11.35
C GLY A 64 -18.66 22.65 -9.86
N ARG A 65 -19.43 21.66 -9.37
CA ARG A 65 -19.67 21.43 -7.94
C ARG A 65 -18.65 20.44 -7.40
N SER A 66 -17.90 20.84 -6.39
CA SER A 66 -16.98 19.96 -5.65
C SER A 66 -17.75 19.16 -4.58
N VAL A 67 -17.60 17.85 -4.61
CA VAL A 67 -18.22 16.90 -3.69
C VAL A 67 -17.11 16.15 -2.95
N PRO A 68 -16.93 16.36 -1.63
CA PRO A 68 -15.91 15.68 -0.86
C PRO A 68 -16.09 14.16 -0.91
N VAL A 69 -15.00 13.45 -1.13
CA VAL A 69 -14.92 12.00 -0.96
C VAL A 69 -14.51 11.72 0.48
N VAL A 70 -15.43 11.17 1.26
CA VAL A 70 -15.23 10.88 2.69
C VAL A 70 -14.58 9.52 2.93
N GLY A 71 -14.27 8.80 1.87
CA GLY A 71 -13.55 7.54 1.87
C GLY A 71 -13.56 6.91 0.48
N ALA A 72 -12.61 6.04 0.23
CA ALA A 72 -12.60 5.21 -0.97
C ALA A 72 -12.19 3.79 -0.61
N VAL A 73 -12.95 2.82 -1.08
CA VAL A 73 -12.72 1.40 -0.80
C VAL A 73 -12.78 0.58 -2.08
N VAL A 74 -11.99 -0.47 -2.15
CA VAL A 74 -12.12 -1.45 -3.23
C VAL A 74 -13.44 -2.20 -3.06
N GLY A 75 -14.18 -2.31 -4.15
CA GLY A 75 -15.36 -3.14 -4.26
C GLY A 75 -15.23 -4.15 -5.39
N ALA A 76 -16.15 -5.08 -5.44
CA ALA A 76 -16.23 -6.08 -6.51
C ALA A 76 -17.68 -6.30 -6.96
N THR A 77 -17.85 -6.64 -8.22
CA THR A 77 -19.18 -6.97 -8.77
C THR A 77 -19.11 -8.09 -9.79
N ASP A 78 -20.13 -8.93 -9.80
CA ASP A 78 -20.40 -9.96 -10.83
C ASP A 78 -21.37 -9.46 -11.92
N GLY A 79 -21.68 -8.16 -11.92
CA GLY A 79 -22.68 -7.51 -12.78
C GLY A 79 -24.11 -7.55 -12.23
N THR A 80 -24.37 -8.25 -11.13
CA THR A 80 -25.68 -8.33 -10.48
C THR A 80 -25.69 -7.70 -9.08
N THR A 81 -24.64 -7.88 -8.33
CA THR A 81 -24.48 -7.36 -6.97
C THR A 81 -23.18 -6.56 -6.87
N LEU A 82 -23.22 -5.40 -6.19
CA LEU A 82 -22.04 -4.62 -5.83
C LEU A 82 -21.69 -4.90 -4.36
N HIS A 83 -20.47 -5.38 -4.13
CA HIS A 83 -19.87 -5.55 -2.81
C HIS A 83 -18.95 -4.36 -2.53
N VAL A 84 -19.32 -3.47 -1.62
CA VAL A 84 -18.57 -2.27 -1.28
C VAL A 84 -17.69 -2.53 -0.06
N GLY A 85 -16.36 -2.38 -0.21
CA GLY A 85 -15.42 -2.66 0.88
C GLY A 85 -15.33 -4.15 1.25
N ASP A 86 -15.80 -5.01 0.38
CA ASP A 86 -15.71 -6.45 0.50
C ASP A 86 -15.51 -7.05 -0.91
N ALA A 87 -14.77 -8.14 -0.99
CA ALA A 87 -14.60 -8.88 -2.23
C ALA A 87 -14.72 -10.38 -1.93
N PRO A 88 -15.89 -11.01 -2.28
CA PRO A 88 -16.14 -12.41 -1.97
C PRO A 88 -15.27 -13.36 -2.79
N VAL A 89 -14.49 -12.83 -3.72
CA VAL A 89 -13.56 -13.56 -4.60
C VAL A 89 -12.18 -12.92 -4.59
N ARG A 90 -11.18 -13.67 -5.02
CA ARG A 90 -9.82 -13.13 -5.19
C ARG A 90 -9.77 -12.14 -6.35
N THR A 91 -8.98 -11.10 -6.20
CA THR A 91 -8.68 -10.13 -7.26
C THR A 91 -8.24 -10.85 -8.54
N GLY A 92 -8.77 -10.41 -9.69
CA GLY A 92 -8.53 -11.03 -11.00
C GLY A 92 -9.35 -12.29 -11.28
N THR A 93 -10.38 -12.62 -10.47
CA THR A 93 -11.29 -13.74 -10.76
C THR A 93 -12.10 -13.45 -12.02
N PRO A 94 -12.10 -14.35 -13.04
CA PRO A 94 -12.86 -14.15 -14.27
C PRO A 94 -14.36 -13.98 -14.02
N GLY A 95 -15.00 -13.05 -14.75
CA GLY A 95 -16.42 -12.73 -14.60
C GLY A 95 -16.74 -11.76 -13.47
N TRP A 96 -15.73 -11.27 -12.77
CA TRP A 96 -15.84 -10.20 -11.77
C TRP A 96 -15.14 -8.94 -12.24
N ALA A 97 -15.68 -7.77 -11.88
CA ALA A 97 -15.05 -6.49 -12.03
C ALA A 97 -14.67 -5.93 -10.66
N PHE A 98 -13.44 -5.41 -10.55
CA PHE A 98 -12.94 -4.76 -9.34
C PHE A 98 -13.01 -3.25 -9.52
N VAL A 99 -13.65 -2.55 -8.60
CA VAL A 99 -14.03 -1.16 -8.76
C VAL A 99 -13.59 -0.30 -7.58
N VAL A 100 -13.29 0.97 -7.84
CA VAL A 100 -13.10 1.96 -6.78
C VAL A 100 -14.47 2.54 -6.43
N CYS A 101 -14.90 2.34 -5.19
CA CYS A 101 -16.10 2.93 -4.62
C CYS A 101 -15.71 4.23 -3.92
N HIS A 102 -15.96 5.39 -4.57
CA HIS A 102 -15.80 6.70 -3.94
C HIS A 102 -17.03 6.94 -3.05
N LEU A 103 -16.81 7.09 -1.75
CA LEU A 103 -17.89 7.28 -0.78
C LEU A 103 -18.11 8.77 -0.57
N VAL A 104 -19.33 9.24 -0.79
CA VAL A 104 -19.75 10.63 -0.62
C VAL A 104 -20.98 10.71 0.28
N GLU A 105 -21.17 11.84 1.00
CA GLU A 105 -22.35 12.07 1.81
C GLU A 105 -23.50 12.67 0.99
N ASP A 106 -23.18 13.52 0.01
CA ASP A 106 -24.16 14.15 -0.88
C ASP A 106 -23.85 13.86 -2.35
N ALA A 107 -24.62 12.98 -2.94
CA ALA A 107 -24.51 12.62 -4.36
C ALA A 107 -25.51 13.36 -5.27
N ALA A 108 -26.14 14.46 -4.82
CA ALA A 108 -27.08 15.22 -5.65
C ALA A 108 -26.41 15.64 -6.96
N GLY A 109 -27.07 15.37 -8.09
CA GLY A 109 -26.54 15.67 -9.44
C GLY A 109 -25.44 14.73 -9.92
N ILE A 110 -25.06 13.69 -9.16
CA ILE A 110 -24.16 12.64 -9.63
C ILE A 110 -25.02 11.48 -10.14
N GLU A 111 -25.05 11.32 -11.45
CA GLU A 111 -25.84 10.29 -12.12
C GLU A 111 -24.98 9.51 -13.11
N PRO A 112 -25.29 8.23 -13.40
CA PRO A 112 -24.60 7.49 -14.44
C PRO A 112 -24.65 8.21 -15.78
N GLY A 113 -23.48 8.26 -16.45
CA GLY A 113 -23.26 8.94 -17.71
C GLY A 113 -22.71 10.36 -17.58
N VAL A 114 -22.72 10.98 -16.39
CA VAL A 114 -22.09 12.28 -16.21
C VAL A 114 -20.55 12.12 -16.09
N THR A 115 -19.84 13.18 -16.50
CA THR A 115 -18.39 13.25 -16.33
C THR A 115 -18.06 13.83 -14.96
N ALA A 116 -17.17 13.17 -14.25
CA ALA A 116 -16.61 13.64 -12.98
C ALA A 116 -15.10 13.88 -13.14
N GLN A 117 -14.63 15.03 -12.68
CA GLN A 117 -13.21 15.26 -12.45
C GLN A 117 -12.89 14.76 -11.03
N VAL A 118 -11.83 14.00 -10.92
CA VAL A 118 -11.29 13.50 -9.65
C VAL A 118 -10.14 14.42 -9.25
N GLU A 119 -10.15 14.89 -8.02
CA GLU A 119 -9.07 15.72 -7.43
C GLU A 119 -8.63 15.10 -6.11
N VAL A 120 -7.33 14.77 -5.99
CA VAL A 120 -6.72 14.15 -4.82
C VAL A 120 -5.93 15.20 -4.05
N ASP A 121 -5.96 15.14 -2.72
CA ASP A 121 -5.11 15.97 -1.86
C ASP A 121 -3.62 15.62 -2.11
N PRO A 122 -2.84 16.55 -2.68
CA PRO A 122 -1.46 16.26 -3.05
C PRO A 122 -0.52 16.13 -1.84
N GLU A 123 -0.81 16.79 -0.72
CA GLU A 123 0.04 16.77 0.46
C GLU A 123 -0.12 15.45 1.20
N LEU A 124 -1.36 15.01 1.44
CA LEU A 124 -1.62 13.71 2.05
C LEU A 124 -1.12 12.56 1.16
N ARG A 125 -1.40 12.60 -0.17
CA ARG A 125 -0.89 11.59 -1.11
C ARG A 125 0.64 11.48 -1.05
N ARG A 126 1.35 12.61 -1.07
CA ARG A 126 2.80 12.62 -0.97
C ARG A 126 3.27 12.01 0.35
N ALA A 127 2.67 12.39 1.47
CA ALA A 127 3.04 11.90 2.79
C ALA A 127 2.79 10.38 2.94
N LEU A 128 1.65 9.87 2.44
CA LEU A 128 1.35 8.43 2.42
C LEU A 128 2.31 7.67 1.48
N SER A 129 2.59 8.20 0.29
CA SER A 129 3.55 7.59 -0.64
C SER A 129 4.96 7.55 -0.07
N THR A 130 5.35 8.57 0.71
CA THR A 130 6.61 8.62 1.46
C THR A 130 6.64 7.52 2.51
N GLY A 131 5.61 7.42 3.34
CA GLY A 131 5.50 6.39 4.37
C GLY A 131 5.53 4.98 3.79
N HIS A 132 4.80 4.73 2.70
CA HIS A 132 4.75 3.42 2.06
C HIS A 132 6.09 3.02 1.42
N THR A 133 6.74 3.96 0.74
CA THR A 133 8.09 3.72 0.20
C THR A 133 9.10 3.42 1.30
N ALA A 134 9.06 4.18 2.40
CA ALA A 134 9.92 3.95 3.54
C ALA A 134 9.63 2.62 4.24
N CYS A 135 8.37 2.18 4.33
CA CYS A 135 7.97 0.87 4.83
C CYS A 135 8.66 -0.27 4.05
N HIS A 136 8.61 -0.25 2.71
CA HIS A 136 9.29 -1.26 1.89
C HIS A 136 10.81 -1.24 2.07
N LEU A 137 11.43 -0.08 2.12
CA LEU A 137 12.87 0.01 2.38
C LEU A 137 13.23 -0.49 3.78
N ALA A 138 12.41 -0.15 4.78
CA ALA A 138 12.60 -0.59 6.16
C ALA A 138 12.47 -2.12 6.31
N SER A 139 11.49 -2.75 5.61
CA SER A 139 11.33 -4.20 5.64
C SER A 139 12.53 -4.92 5.01
N LEU A 140 13.07 -4.40 3.90
CA LEU A 140 14.28 -4.93 3.27
C LEU A 140 15.53 -4.74 4.15
N ALA A 141 15.64 -3.63 4.85
CA ALA A 141 16.74 -3.38 5.79
C ALA A 141 16.64 -4.28 7.02
N LEU A 142 15.43 -4.56 7.50
CA LEU A 142 15.16 -5.49 8.59
C LEU A 142 15.50 -6.94 8.20
N ASP A 143 15.14 -7.37 6.99
CA ASP A 143 15.48 -8.70 6.44
C ASP A 143 17.00 -8.93 6.47
N ASP A 144 17.78 -7.94 6.04
CA ASP A 144 19.24 -7.96 6.07
C ASP A 144 19.79 -8.02 7.51
N ALA A 145 19.32 -7.14 8.37
CA ALA A 145 19.79 -7.02 9.75
C ALA A 145 19.48 -8.29 10.59
N LEU A 146 18.41 -9.03 10.26
CA LEU A 146 18.02 -10.27 10.93
C LEU A 146 18.61 -11.52 10.28
N ALA A 147 19.38 -11.40 9.19
CA ALA A 147 19.88 -12.54 8.42
C ALA A 147 20.69 -13.54 9.27
N ALA A 148 21.49 -13.05 10.22
CA ALA A 148 22.30 -13.89 11.11
C ALA A 148 21.48 -14.73 12.10
N LEU A 149 20.20 -14.40 12.33
CA LEU A 149 19.32 -15.14 13.23
C LEU A 149 18.63 -16.35 12.57
N TRP A 150 18.95 -16.66 11.31
CA TRP A 150 18.40 -17.82 10.63
C TRP A 150 19.39 -19.01 10.67
N THR A 151 18.90 -20.15 11.14
CA THR A 151 19.66 -21.41 11.26
C THR A 151 19.34 -22.41 10.16
N LYS A 152 18.38 -22.11 9.28
CA LYS A 152 17.96 -22.94 8.15
C LYS A 152 17.74 -22.06 6.93
N GLU A 153 17.80 -22.69 5.75
CA GLU A 153 17.40 -22.06 4.51
C GLU A 153 15.90 -21.73 4.52
N VAL A 154 15.56 -20.53 4.08
CA VAL A 154 14.19 -20.01 3.94
C VAL A 154 14.08 -19.27 2.61
N PRO A 155 12.86 -18.91 2.15
CA PRO A 155 12.69 -18.00 1.03
C PRO A 155 13.51 -16.72 1.23
N LEU A 156 14.05 -16.22 0.12
CA LEU A 156 14.84 -14.99 0.12
C LEU A 156 14.01 -13.83 -0.42
N ASP A 157 14.30 -12.63 0.06
CA ASP A 157 13.80 -11.37 -0.50
C ASP A 157 14.45 -11.07 -1.87
N GLY A 158 14.07 -9.96 -2.51
CA GLY A 158 14.62 -9.54 -3.80
C GLY A 158 16.12 -9.18 -3.75
N ARG A 159 16.73 -9.03 -2.57
CA ARG A 159 18.16 -8.80 -2.35
C ARG A 159 18.94 -10.07 -2.00
N GLY A 160 18.26 -11.23 -1.97
CA GLY A 160 18.86 -12.51 -1.58
C GLY A 160 19.07 -12.66 -0.08
N LYS A 161 18.35 -11.93 0.75
CA LYS A 161 18.34 -12.05 2.22
C LYS A 161 17.17 -12.92 2.67
N PRO A 162 17.28 -13.62 3.83
CA PRO A 162 16.13 -14.33 4.39
C PRO A 162 14.93 -13.40 4.55
N ALA A 163 13.81 -13.70 3.88
CA ALA A 163 12.63 -12.86 3.82
C ALA A 163 11.84 -12.89 5.14
N PHE A 164 12.40 -12.30 6.19
CA PHE A 164 11.76 -12.25 7.51
C PHE A 164 10.42 -11.51 7.44
N ASP A 165 10.39 -10.35 6.78
CA ASP A 165 9.17 -9.57 6.60
C ASP A 165 8.03 -10.45 6.07
N GLN A 166 8.22 -11.05 4.90
CA GLN A 166 7.22 -11.91 4.26
C GLN A 166 6.78 -13.09 5.13
N LEU A 167 7.69 -13.64 5.96
CA LEU A 167 7.43 -14.83 6.77
C LEU A 167 6.79 -14.53 8.12
N ALA A 168 6.92 -13.31 8.62
CA ALA A 168 6.55 -12.92 9.97
C ALA A 168 5.49 -11.81 10.05
N ILE A 169 5.30 -11.02 8.97
CA ILE A 169 4.34 -9.90 8.98
C ILE A 169 2.94 -10.36 9.40
N ALA A 170 2.35 -9.65 10.34
CA ALA A 170 1.00 -9.87 10.83
C ALA A 170 0.07 -8.72 10.42
N SER A 171 0.56 -7.50 10.47
CA SER A 171 -0.14 -6.30 10.00
C SER A 171 0.85 -5.22 9.63
N SER A 172 0.47 -4.38 8.68
CA SER A 172 1.15 -3.16 8.31
C SER A 172 0.17 -2.00 8.31
N ARG A 173 0.62 -0.83 8.71
CA ARG A 173 -0.17 0.40 8.66
C ARG A 173 0.70 1.56 8.20
N ILE A 174 0.42 2.02 7.00
CA ILE A 174 1.06 3.20 6.42
C ILE A 174 0.45 4.45 7.04
N LEU A 175 1.32 5.36 7.43
CA LEU A 175 1.00 6.66 8.02
C LEU A 175 1.61 7.77 7.16
N PRO A 176 1.16 9.02 7.28
CA PRO A 176 1.87 10.15 6.71
C PRO A 176 3.34 10.14 7.18
N ASP A 177 4.27 10.11 6.21
CA ASP A 177 5.71 10.08 6.41
C ASP A 177 6.22 8.95 7.34
N GLY A 178 5.56 7.79 7.36
CA GLY A 178 5.99 6.65 8.17
C GLY A 178 5.12 5.40 8.08
N SER A 179 5.42 4.38 8.89
CA SER A 179 4.62 3.16 9.03
C SER A 179 4.74 2.53 10.42
N VAL A 180 3.82 1.62 10.72
CA VAL A 180 3.91 0.70 11.86
C VAL A 180 3.64 -0.70 11.36
N ASP A 181 4.62 -1.58 11.52
CA ASP A 181 4.59 -2.95 11.04
C ASP A 181 4.72 -3.90 12.23
N GLU A 182 3.83 -4.89 12.32
CA GLU A 182 3.81 -5.87 13.39
C GLU A 182 4.17 -7.26 12.86
N TYR A 183 5.11 -7.91 13.50
CA TYR A 183 5.63 -9.22 13.13
C TYR A 183 5.36 -10.24 14.22
N ARG A 184 4.91 -11.44 13.83
CA ARG A 184 4.68 -12.54 14.77
C ARG A 184 5.89 -13.45 14.85
N ILE A 185 6.54 -13.47 16.02
CA ILE A 185 7.70 -14.35 16.33
C ILE A 185 7.23 -15.69 16.92
N GLY A 186 6.25 -16.29 16.28
CA GLY A 186 5.56 -17.48 16.78
C GLY A 186 6.26 -18.81 16.51
N LYS A 187 5.58 -19.93 16.87
CA LYS A 187 6.09 -21.31 16.68
C LYS A 187 6.39 -21.61 15.20
N SER A 188 5.60 -21.06 14.27
CA SER A 188 5.81 -21.28 12.84
C SER A 188 7.16 -20.73 12.37
N LEU A 189 7.50 -19.50 12.75
CA LEU A 189 8.75 -18.85 12.39
C LEU A 189 9.96 -19.61 13.01
N ARG A 190 9.86 -20.01 14.29
CA ARG A 190 10.88 -20.82 14.97
C ARG A 190 11.10 -22.17 14.30
N LYS A 191 10.06 -22.86 13.84
CA LYS A 191 10.18 -24.12 13.08
C LYS A 191 10.91 -23.94 11.75
N LYS A 192 10.79 -22.77 11.13
CA LYS A 192 11.52 -22.38 9.93
C LYS A 192 13.00 -22.06 10.18
N GLY A 193 13.42 -21.99 11.45
CA GLY A 193 14.82 -21.81 11.81
C GLY A 193 15.18 -20.43 12.34
N PHE A 194 14.20 -19.58 12.64
CA PHE A 194 14.46 -18.28 13.26
C PHE A 194 14.84 -18.45 14.75
N ALA A 195 15.99 -17.94 15.15
CA ALA A 195 16.54 -18.01 16.50
C ALA A 195 15.91 -16.95 17.43
N ALA A 196 14.60 -17.07 17.65
CA ALA A 196 13.82 -16.09 18.42
C ALA A 196 14.33 -15.83 19.84
N ALA A 197 15.00 -16.81 20.47
CA ALA A 197 15.59 -16.67 21.79
C ALA A 197 16.78 -15.71 21.82
N GLU A 198 17.44 -15.51 20.69
CA GLU A 198 18.60 -14.60 20.54
C GLU A 198 18.16 -13.17 20.22
N LEU A 199 16.92 -12.98 19.74
CA LEU A 199 16.42 -11.68 19.30
C LEU A 199 16.52 -10.57 20.37
N PRO A 200 16.16 -10.78 21.66
CA PRO A 200 16.25 -9.73 22.67
C PRO A 200 17.69 -9.19 22.85
N ALA A 201 18.67 -10.09 22.80
CA ALA A 201 20.07 -9.70 22.93
C ALA A 201 20.63 -9.04 21.66
N ALA A 202 20.09 -9.40 20.50
CA ALA A 202 20.51 -8.87 19.21
C ALA A 202 19.81 -7.57 18.83
N LEU A 203 18.68 -7.22 19.47
CA LEU A 203 17.76 -6.18 19.01
C LEU A 203 18.42 -4.82 18.75
N ALA A 204 19.27 -4.37 19.67
CA ALA A 204 19.97 -3.10 19.52
C ALA A 204 20.89 -3.07 18.29
N GLY A 205 21.64 -4.16 18.07
CA GLY A 205 22.51 -4.30 16.88
C GLY A 205 21.73 -4.42 15.59
N VAL A 206 20.57 -5.11 15.61
CA VAL A 206 19.65 -5.20 14.47
C VAL A 206 19.11 -3.81 14.11
N THR A 207 18.66 -3.04 15.11
CA THR A 207 18.15 -1.69 14.89
C THR A 207 19.25 -0.78 14.29
N GLU A 208 20.46 -0.84 14.82
CA GLU A 208 21.60 -0.07 14.32
C GLU A 208 21.95 -0.45 12.87
N ALA A 209 22.01 -1.75 12.56
CA ALA A 209 22.32 -2.25 11.21
C ALA A 209 21.26 -1.84 10.19
N ALA A 210 19.96 -1.97 10.53
CA ALA A 210 18.87 -1.54 9.66
C ALA A 210 18.94 -0.05 9.38
N ASN A 211 19.12 0.78 10.40
CA ASN A 211 19.26 2.24 10.25
C ASN A 211 20.50 2.65 9.45
N ALA A 212 21.62 1.95 9.62
CA ALA A 212 22.83 2.21 8.84
C ALA A 212 22.62 1.95 7.35
N LEU A 213 21.89 0.86 7.00
CA LEU A 213 21.58 0.53 5.62
C LEU A 213 20.60 1.55 5.00
N LEU A 214 19.55 1.93 5.72
CA LEU A 214 18.61 2.98 5.29
C LEU A 214 19.33 4.33 5.04
N ALA A 215 20.26 4.70 5.93
CA ALA A 215 21.06 5.92 5.76
C ALA A 215 21.96 5.85 4.50
N GLN A 216 22.50 4.67 4.17
CA GLN A 216 23.27 4.47 2.93
C GLN A 216 22.39 4.69 1.70
N TRP A 217 21.16 4.13 1.65
CA TRP A 217 20.25 4.30 0.52
C TRP A 217 19.78 5.75 0.37
N VAL A 218 19.48 6.44 1.47
CA VAL A 218 19.13 7.87 1.42
C VAL A 218 20.30 8.71 0.94
N ALA A 219 21.52 8.43 1.40
CA ALA A 219 22.72 9.13 0.93
C ALA A 219 23.03 8.88 -0.55
N ALA A 220 22.61 7.75 -1.10
CA ALA A 220 22.74 7.37 -2.50
C ALA A 220 21.46 7.65 -3.32
N ALA A 221 20.64 8.64 -2.94
CA ALA A 221 19.35 8.92 -3.55
C ALA A 221 19.41 9.11 -5.08
N ASP A 222 20.53 9.61 -5.61
CA ASP A 222 20.77 9.78 -7.07
C ASP A 222 20.87 8.43 -7.81
N ASP A 223 21.27 7.36 -7.12
CA ASP A 223 21.40 6.01 -7.65
C ASP A 223 20.16 5.16 -7.38
N VAL A 224 19.15 5.69 -6.67
CA VAL A 224 17.90 5.00 -6.35
C VAL A 224 16.80 5.43 -7.31
N ALA A 225 16.28 4.46 -8.08
CA ALA A 225 15.13 4.67 -8.96
C ALA A 225 13.97 3.77 -8.53
N ILE A 226 12.80 4.37 -8.39
CA ILE A 226 11.57 3.67 -7.97
C ILE A 226 10.53 3.76 -9.09
N SER A 227 9.92 2.63 -9.41
CA SER A 227 8.84 2.53 -10.40
C SER A 227 7.76 1.57 -9.92
N ILE A 228 6.56 1.72 -10.49
CA ILE A 228 5.50 0.72 -10.38
C ILE A 228 5.36 0.04 -11.73
N GLU A 229 5.61 -1.26 -11.75
CA GLU A 229 5.32 -2.09 -12.90
C GLU A 229 3.92 -2.68 -12.78
N ARG A 230 3.18 -2.71 -13.89
CA ARG A 230 1.80 -3.20 -13.92
C ARG A 230 1.52 -3.97 -15.20
N ASP A 231 0.64 -4.96 -15.12
CA ASP A 231 0.26 -5.80 -16.25
C ASP A 231 -0.85 -5.12 -17.09
N GLY A 232 -1.57 -4.11 -16.52
CA GLY A 232 -2.62 -3.33 -17.16
C GLY A 232 -3.09 -2.17 -16.29
N ASP A 233 -4.13 -1.45 -16.74
CA ASP A 233 -4.66 -0.26 -16.07
C ASP A 233 -5.78 -0.59 -15.07
N GLY A 234 -6.37 -1.77 -15.15
CA GLY A 234 -7.47 -2.19 -14.28
C GLY A 234 -7.09 -2.33 -12.82
N LEU A 235 -8.02 -2.05 -11.92
CA LEU A 235 -7.77 -2.18 -10.48
C LEU A 235 -7.40 -3.63 -10.07
N GLY A 236 -7.94 -4.64 -10.75
CA GLY A 236 -7.64 -6.05 -10.52
C GLY A 236 -6.31 -6.53 -11.11
N GLU A 237 -5.61 -5.71 -11.90
CA GLU A 237 -4.35 -6.09 -12.50
C GLU A 237 -3.22 -6.10 -11.49
N ARG A 238 -2.20 -6.94 -11.75
CA ARG A 238 -1.05 -7.06 -10.86
C ARG A 238 -0.17 -5.82 -10.95
N ARG A 239 0.27 -5.36 -9.81
CA ARG A 239 1.23 -4.26 -9.64
C ARG A 239 2.40 -4.71 -8.79
N ARG A 240 3.58 -4.20 -9.12
CA ARG A 240 4.83 -4.45 -8.40
C ARG A 240 5.55 -3.13 -8.17
N TRP A 241 5.85 -2.85 -6.93
CA TRP A 241 6.82 -1.83 -6.58
C TRP A 241 8.21 -2.36 -6.93
N ARG A 242 8.98 -1.58 -7.68
CA ARG A 242 10.35 -1.91 -8.06
C ARG A 242 11.28 -0.79 -7.64
N ALA A 243 12.38 -1.13 -6.96
CA ALA A 243 13.44 -0.21 -6.60
C ALA A 243 14.77 -0.73 -7.10
N SER A 244 15.52 0.12 -7.83
CA SER A 244 16.93 -0.08 -8.09
C SER A 244 17.69 0.57 -6.94
N LEU A 245 18.33 -0.24 -6.11
CA LEU A 245 19.14 0.17 -4.98
C LEU A 245 20.64 0.02 -5.34
N PRO A 246 21.58 0.65 -4.63
CA PRO A 246 23.00 0.53 -4.91
C PRO A 246 23.52 -0.91 -4.93
N ASP A 247 22.88 -1.80 -4.19
CA ASP A 247 23.25 -3.21 -4.03
C ASP A 247 22.34 -4.19 -4.81
N GLY A 248 21.46 -3.68 -5.68
CA GLY A 248 20.65 -4.50 -6.57
C GLY A 248 19.23 -3.98 -6.78
N THR A 249 18.49 -4.65 -7.64
CA THR A 249 17.09 -4.33 -7.93
C THR A 249 16.18 -5.29 -7.20
N VAL A 250 15.14 -4.76 -6.57
CA VAL A 250 14.12 -5.51 -5.84
C VAL A 250 12.74 -5.26 -6.42
N GLU A 251 11.87 -6.25 -6.30
CA GLU A 251 10.46 -6.17 -6.67
C GLU A 251 9.59 -6.72 -5.54
N ILE A 252 8.55 -5.96 -5.17
CA ILE A 252 7.57 -6.35 -4.15
C ILE A 252 6.19 -6.22 -4.76
N PRO A 253 5.32 -7.26 -4.73
CA PRO A 253 3.91 -7.10 -5.10
C PRO A 253 3.26 -6.03 -4.22
N CYS A 254 2.77 -4.96 -4.83
CA CYS A 254 2.19 -3.84 -4.09
C CYS A 254 1.20 -3.07 -4.95
N GLY A 255 0.02 -2.76 -4.37
CA GLY A 255 -1.03 -1.98 -5.00
C GLY A 255 -1.13 -0.53 -4.55
N GLY A 256 -0.29 -0.10 -3.61
CA GLY A 256 -0.33 1.23 -3.01
C GLY A 256 0.36 2.33 -3.83
N THR A 257 0.53 3.49 -3.21
CA THR A 257 1.17 4.66 -3.82
C THR A 257 2.58 4.85 -3.28
N HIS A 258 3.51 5.29 -4.13
CA HIS A 258 4.93 5.38 -3.80
C HIS A 258 5.60 6.63 -4.38
N LEU A 259 6.71 7.03 -3.76
CA LEU A 259 7.65 7.98 -4.35
C LEU A 259 8.31 7.38 -5.60
N ARG A 260 8.81 8.24 -6.49
CA ARG A 260 9.58 7.84 -7.68
C ARG A 260 11.10 7.88 -7.45
N SER A 261 11.53 8.52 -6.37
CA SER A 261 12.93 8.63 -5.96
C SER A 261 12.99 8.95 -4.46
N LEU A 262 14.19 8.89 -3.87
CA LEU A 262 14.44 9.32 -2.50
C LEU A 262 14.90 10.76 -2.39
N HIS A 263 14.90 11.52 -3.50
CA HIS A 263 15.27 12.94 -3.48
C HIS A 263 14.36 13.73 -2.54
N GLY A 264 14.99 14.60 -1.75
CA GLY A 264 14.29 15.43 -0.76
C GLY A 264 14.08 14.77 0.59
N LEU A 265 14.39 13.47 0.74
CA LEU A 265 14.41 12.82 2.05
C LEU A 265 15.77 13.05 2.72
N SER A 266 15.76 13.46 4.00
CA SER A 266 16.98 13.62 4.81
C SER A 266 17.29 12.38 5.65
N ALA A 267 16.28 11.62 6.06
CA ALA A 267 16.45 10.36 6.78
C ALA A 267 15.21 9.47 6.69
N ILE A 268 15.45 8.16 6.68
CA ILE A 268 14.47 7.11 7.03
C ILE A 268 15.03 6.44 8.29
N HIS A 269 14.24 6.33 9.33
CA HIS A 269 14.65 5.78 10.62
C HIS A 269 13.64 4.73 11.10
N VAL A 270 14.16 3.64 11.68
CA VAL A 270 13.34 2.59 12.30
C VAL A 270 13.66 2.47 13.78
N ASP A 271 12.60 2.29 14.56
CA ASP A 271 12.64 1.85 15.95
C ASP A 271 12.03 0.46 16.04
N LEU A 272 12.71 -0.46 16.75
CA LEU A 272 12.26 -1.82 16.96
C LEU A 272 11.92 -2.04 18.44
N ASP A 273 10.74 -2.60 18.68
CA ASP A 273 10.28 -3.01 20.02
C ASP A 273 9.85 -4.47 20.02
N TYR A 274 10.42 -5.28 20.91
CA TYR A 274 10.13 -6.70 21.00
C TYR A 274 9.41 -7.04 22.31
N ASP A 275 8.15 -7.48 22.20
CA ASP A 275 7.37 -8.02 23.30
C ASP A 275 7.54 -9.56 23.37
N ALA A 276 8.28 -10.01 24.37
CA ALA A 276 8.53 -11.43 24.59
C ALA A 276 7.28 -12.22 25.05
N GLU A 277 6.35 -11.58 25.76
CA GLU A 277 5.11 -12.22 26.23
C GLU A 277 4.14 -12.39 25.06
N ALA A 278 3.93 -11.35 24.26
CA ALA A 278 3.13 -11.42 23.04
C ALA A 278 3.82 -12.20 21.92
N SER A 279 5.13 -12.41 22.00
CA SER A 279 5.96 -12.94 20.91
C SER A 279 5.78 -12.13 19.64
N SER A 280 5.85 -10.81 19.74
CA SER A 280 5.70 -9.87 18.63
C SER A 280 6.88 -8.90 18.56
N LEU A 281 7.24 -8.52 17.36
CA LEU A 281 8.18 -7.44 17.08
C LEU A 281 7.41 -6.34 16.39
N THR A 282 7.51 -5.11 16.87
CA THR A 282 6.95 -3.91 16.22
C THR A 282 8.08 -3.09 15.62
N MET A 283 7.96 -2.76 14.34
CA MET A 283 8.82 -1.80 13.66
C MET A 283 8.05 -0.50 13.42
N ARG A 284 8.59 0.62 13.89
CA ARG A 284 8.06 1.95 13.60
C ARG A 284 9.03 2.65 12.66
N THR A 285 8.55 3.00 11.48
CA THR A 285 9.33 3.73 10.48
C THR A 285 8.92 5.20 10.50
N THR A 286 9.88 6.10 10.49
CA THR A 286 9.67 7.55 10.38
C THR A 286 10.58 8.14 9.31
N VAL A 287 10.06 9.14 8.59
CA VAL A 287 10.79 9.83 7.52
C VAL A 287 10.94 11.30 7.87
N ARG A 288 12.08 11.88 7.52
CA ARG A 288 12.37 13.33 7.58
C ARG A 288 12.73 13.82 6.18
N SER A 289 12.14 14.93 5.82
CA SER A 289 12.41 15.66 4.56
C SER A 289 13.34 16.83 4.79
#